data_3b727ede86ca7c3e8bc594be6b067ec9
#
_entry.id   3b727ede86ca7c3e8bc594be6b067ec9
#
_cell.length_a   1.000
_cell.length_b   1.000
_cell.length_c   1.000
_cell.angle_alpha   90.00
_cell.angle_beta   90.00
_cell.angle_gamma   90.00
#
_symmetry.space_group_name_H-M   'P 1'
#
loop_
_entity.id
_entity.type
_entity.pdbx_description
1 polymer ?
#
loop_
_entity_poly.entity_id
_entity_poly.type
_entity_poly.pdbx_seq_one_letter_code
_entity_poly.pdbx_strand_id
1 'polypeptide(L)'
;MDVFAALGDPTRREVLRRVAGGPTTATRLALEMPISRQAVSKHLSALDEAGLVERTVSGREVRYSLRAEPLSDVVGWVTEVGKAWDQRLANLKSRLDR
;
A
#
# COMPACT_ATOMS: atom_id res chain seq x y z
N MET A 1 2.30 -10.06 8.88
CA MET A 1 1.49 -8.83 8.70
C MET A 1 0.68 -8.97 7.44
N ASP A 2 -0.61 -8.72 7.45
CA ASP A 2 -1.42 -8.77 6.24
C ASP A 2 -1.40 -7.42 5.51
N VAL A 3 -2.03 -7.39 4.33
CA VAL A 3 -2.05 -6.19 3.49
C VAL A 3 -2.74 -5.01 4.19
N PHE A 4 -3.80 -5.24 4.95
CA PHE A 4 -4.52 -4.17 5.64
C PHE A 4 -3.67 -3.55 6.76
N ALA A 5 -3.01 -4.38 7.54
CA ALA A 5 -2.09 -3.91 8.59
C ALA A 5 -0.90 -3.16 7.99
N ALA A 6 -0.37 -3.65 6.87
CA ALA A 6 0.74 -2.97 6.18
C ALA A 6 0.34 -1.57 5.72
N LEU A 7 -0.89 -1.40 5.25
CA LEU A 7 -1.40 -0.11 4.76
C LEU A 7 -1.93 0.78 5.89
N GLY A 8 -1.88 0.33 7.14
CA GLY A 8 -2.35 1.11 8.29
C GLY A 8 -1.41 2.24 8.72
N ASP A 9 -0.20 2.29 8.21
CA ASP A 9 0.79 3.32 8.54
C ASP A 9 0.95 4.30 7.36
N PRO A 10 0.74 5.61 7.57
CA PRO A 10 0.83 6.60 6.49
C PRO A 10 2.21 6.66 5.83
N THR A 11 3.28 6.55 6.60
CA THR A 11 4.64 6.57 6.05
C THR A 11 4.91 5.33 5.22
N ARG A 12 4.42 4.18 5.67
CA ARG A 12 4.54 2.93 4.91
C ARG A 12 3.77 3.01 3.59
N ARG A 13 2.59 3.61 3.58
CA ARG A 13 1.85 3.87 2.34
C ARG A 13 2.65 4.74 1.38
N GLU A 14 3.35 5.75 1.90
CA GLU A 14 4.19 6.61 1.05
C GLU A 14 5.37 5.84 0.47
N VAL A 15 6.01 4.98 1.26
CA VAL A 15 7.08 4.10 0.76
C VAL A 15 6.53 3.22 -0.37
N LEU A 16 5.38 2.60 -0.17
CA LEU A 16 4.76 1.76 -1.19
C LEU A 16 4.44 2.55 -2.46
N ARG A 17 3.92 3.77 -2.31
CA ARG A 17 3.59 4.63 -3.46
C ARG A 17 4.83 4.91 -4.30
N ARG A 18 5.97 5.16 -3.66
CA ARG A 18 7.22 5.41 -4.36
C ARG A 18 7.76 4.17 -5.06
N VAL A 19 7.62 3.00 -4.42
CA VAL A 19 7.97 1.72 -5.05
C VAL A 19 7.06 1.45 -6.25
N ALA A 20 5.80 1.80 -6.16
CA ALA A 20 4.84 1.66 -7.26
C ALA A 20 5.20 2.52 -8.47
N GLY A 21 5.95 3.60 -8.27
CA GLY A 21 6.45 4.44 -9.36
C GLY A 21 7.60 3.83 -10.17
N GLY A 22 8.18 2.74 -9.68
CA GLY A 22 9.26 2.02 -10.33
C GLY A 22 10.19 1.37 -9.32
N PRO A 23 11.00 0.38 -9.73
CA PRO A 23 11.94 -0.25 -8.83
C PRO A 23 12.89 0.75 -8.18
N THR A 24 13.15 0.59 -6.90
CA THR A 24 13.97 1.52 -6.13
C THR A 24 14.73 0.79 -5.02
N THR A 25 15.57 1.51 -4.29
CA THR A 25 16.39 0.99 -3.20
C THR A 25 16.09 1.73 -1.91
N ALA A 26 16.44 1.12 -0.76
CA ALA A 26 16.29 1.78 0.54
C ALA A 26 17.12 3.07 0.61
N THR A 27 18.31 3.07 0.02
CA THR A 27 19.17 4.24 -0.02
C THR A 27 18.51 5.39 -0.79
N ARG A 28 17.95 5.09 -1.96
CA ARG A 28 17.28 6.10 -2.78
C ARG A 28 16.05 6.67 -2.07
N LEU A 29 15.24 5.81 -1.47
CA LEU A 29 14.06 6.24 -0.72
C LEU A 29 14.45 7.14 0.45
N ALA A 30 15.53 6.84 1.16
CA ALA A 30 16.01 7.64 2.28
C ALA A 30 16.49 9.03 1.82
N LEU A 31 16.97 9.15 0.59
CA LEU A 31 17.34 10.45 0.01
C LEU A 31 16.11 11.29 -0.37
N GLU A 32 15.00 10.65 -0.68
CA GLU A 32 13.78 11.30 -1.16
C GLU A 32 12.78 11.60 -0.05
N MET A 33 12.89 10.95 1.10
CA MET A 33 11.93 11.04 2.19
C MET A 33 12.59 11.60 3.46
N PRO A 34 11.84 12.34 4.29
CA PRO A 34 12.38 12.91 5.54
C PRO A 34 12.40 11.88 6.68
N ILE A 35 12.90 10.69 6.42
CA ILE A 35 13.04 9.61 7.40
C ILE A 35 14.40 8.94 7.24
N SER A 36 14.87 8.26 8.27
CA SER A 36 16.16 7.59 8.23
C SER A 36 16.13 6.38 7.31
N ARG A 37 17.30 5.98 6.81
CA ARG A 37 17.44 4.75 6.02
C ARG A 37 16.97 3.53 6.81
N GLN A 38 17.22 3.50 8.12
CA GLN A 38 16.76 2.42 8.99
C GLN A 38 15.24 2.34 9.04
N ALA A 39 14.55 3.49 9.12
CA ALA A 39 13.10 3.54 9.09
C ALA A 39 12.55 3.06 7.74
N VAL A 40 13.17 3.50 6.63
CA VAL A 40 12.82 3.01 5.29
C VAL A 40 12.95 1.50 5.20
N SER A 41 14.07 0.95 5.68
CA SER A 41 14.30 -0.50 5.66
C SER A 41 13.25 -1.26 6.47
N LYS A 42 12.84 -0.72 7.61
CA LYS A 42 11.76 -1.30 8.43
C LYS A 42 10.43 -1.35 7.68
N HIS A 43 10.09 -0.26 7.01
CA HIS A 43 8.85 -0.19 6.22
C HIS A 43 8.90 -1.14 5.03
N LEU A 44 10.03 -1.23 4.34
CA LEU A 44 10.20 -2.17 3.23
C LEU A 44 10.10 -3.62 3.70
N SER A 45 10.65 -3.96 4.87
CA SER A 45 10.53 -5.30 5.44
C SER A 45 9.08 -5.65 5.75
N ALA A 46 8.32 -4.71 6.29
CA ALA A 46 6.89 -4.92 6.56
C ALA A 46 6.09 -5.11 5.27
N LEU A 47 6.41 -4.33 4.24
CA LEU A 47 5.76 -4.46 2.94
C LEU A 47 6.10 -5.80 2.26
N ASP A 48 7.34 -6.25 2.39
CA ASP A 48 7.78 -7.55 1.88
C ASP A 48 7.04 -8.69 2.60
N GLU A 49 6.94 -8.61 3.92
CA GLU A 49 6.19 -9.58 4.72
C GLU A 49 4.71 -9.66 4.30
N ALA A 50 4.13 -8.54 3.95
CA ALA A 50 2.74 -8.47 3.46
C ALA A 50 2.59 -8.88 1.98
N GLY A 51 3.69 -9.16 1.29
CA GLY A 51 3.67 -9.56 -0.12
C GLY A 51 3.44 -8.41 -1.09
N LEU A 52 3.60 -7.16 -0.65
CA LEU A 52 3.34 -5.97 -1.47
C LEU A 52 4.55 -5.50 -2.27
N VAL A 53 5.73 -5.96 -1.93
CA VAL A 53 6.96 -5.68 -2.67
C VAL A 53 7.72 -6.97 -2.91
N GLU A 54 8.48 -6.99 -4.00
CA GLU A 54 9.42 -8.05 -4.32
C GLU A 54 10.83 -7.53 -4.15
N ARG A 55 11.64 -8.29 -3.42
CA ARG A 55 13.03 -7.94 -3.14
C ARG A 55 13.94 -8.71 -4.09
N THR A 56 14.77 -7.99 -4.82
CA THR A 56 15.73 -8.57 -5.75
C THR A 56 17.12 -8.10 -5.39
N VAL A 57 18.05 -9.06 -5.22
CA VAL A 57 19.44 -8.77 -4.91
C VAL A 57 20.26 -8.86 -6.21
N SER A 58 20.99 -7.79 -6.52
CA SER A 58 21.89 -7.74 -7.67
C SER A 58 23.23 -7.14 -7.20
N GLY A 59 24.23 -7.99 -7.04
CA GLY A 59 25.52 -7.58 -6.49
C GLY A 59 25.36 -7.05 -5.06
N ARG A 60 25.73 -5.80 -4.83
CA ARG A 60 25.59 -5.13 -3.53
C ARG A 60 24.27 -4.39 -3.38
N GLU A 61 23.48 -4.34 -4.45
CA GLU A 61 22.25 -3.58 -4.48
C GLU A 61 21.06 -4.49 -4.20
N VAL A 62 20.15 -4.00 -3.35
CA VAL A 62 18.86 -4.64 -3.09
C VAL A 62 17.78 -3.73 -3.65
N ARG A 63 17.05 -4.21 -4.64
CA ARG A 63 15.95 -3.49 -5.28
C ARG A 63 14.62 -4.00 -4.81
N TYR A 64 13.68 -3.09 -4.72
CA TYR A 64 12.30 -3.40 -4.35
C TYR A 64 11.38 -2.97 -5.49
N SER A 65 10.48 -3.87 -5.87
CA SER A 65 9.48 -3.66 -6.92
C SER A 65 8.10 -3.92 -6.35
N LEU A 66 7.08 -3.30 -6.91
CA LEU A 66 5.70 -3.50 -6.47
C LEU A 66 5.22 -4.91 -6.82
N ARG A 67 4.54 -5.53 -5.87
CA ARG A 67 3.67 -6.70 -6.09
C ARG A 67 2.24 -6.25 -5.80
N ALA A 68 1.46 -6.08 -6.85
CA ALA A 68 0.12 -5.51 -6.74
C ALA A 68 -0.94 -6.52 -6.30
N GLU A 69 -0.67 -7.83 -6.40
CA GLU A 69 -1.67 -8.88 -6.15
C GLU A 69 -2.40 -8.74 -4.82
N PRO A 70 -1.71 -8.53 -3.68
CA PRO A 70 -2.43 -8.38 -2.40
C PRO A 70 -3.36 -7.18 -2.35
N LEU A 71 -3.15 -6.16 -3.20
CA LEU A 71 -4.01 -5.00 -3.25
C LEU A 71 -5.42 -5.35 -3.76
N SER A 72 -5.58 -6.48 -4.46
CA SER A 72 -6.89 -6.93 -4.89
C SER A 72 -7.84 -7.20 -3.73
N ASP A 73 -7.32 -7.67 -2.60
CA ASP A 73 -8.11 -7.88 -1.39
C ASP A 73 -8.63 -6.55 -0.83
N VAL A 74 -7.79 -5.52 -0.87
CA VAL A 74 -8.16 -4.18 -0.42
C VAL A 74 -9.23 -3.58 -1.34
N VAL A 75 -9.02 -3.71 -2.66
CA VAL A 75 -9.99 -3.22 -3.65
C VAL A 75 -11.32 -3.93 -3.48
N GLY A 76 -11.31 -5.25 -3.28
CA GLY A 76 -12.52 -6.02 -3.03
C GLY A 76 -13.26 -5.57 -1.79
N TRP A 77 -12.54 -5.36 -0.69
CA TRP A 77 -13.12 -4.87 0.56
C TRP A 77 -13.73 -3.48 0.41
N VAL A 78 -13.00 -2.55 -0.21
CA VAL A 78 -13.50 -1.19 -0.47
C VAL A 78 -14.74 -1.22 -1.34
N THR A 79 -14.73 -2.05 -2.39
CA THR A 79 -15.87 -2.20 -3.29
C THR A 79 -17.11 -2.72 -2.55
N GLU A 80 -16.93 -3.72 -1.69
CA GLU A 80 -18.03 -4.30 -0.92
C GLU A 80 -18.62 -3.28 0.07
N VAL A 81 -17.76 -2.59 0.81
CA VAL A 81 -18.19 -1.54 1.75
C VAL A 81 -18.85 -0.39 1.00
N GLY A 82 -18.29 -0.01 -0.15
CA GLY A 82 -18.84 1.03 -1.01
C GLY A 82 -20.23 0.71 -1.53
N LYS A 83 -20.46 -0.54 -1.94
CA LYS A 83 -21.79 -1.00 -2.38
C LYS A 83 -22.83 -0.86 -1.26
N ALA A 84 -22.49 -1.29 -0.06
CA ALA A 84 -23.40 -1.18 1.08
C ALA A 84 -23.74 0.29 1.36
N TRP A 85 -22.76 1.16 1.28
CA TRP A 85 -22.94 2.60 1.48
C TRP A 85 -23.78 3.23 0.35
N ASP A 86 -23.49 2.90 -0.90
CA ASP A 86 -24.22 3.39 -2.07
C ASP A 86 -25.70 2.98 -1.99
N GLN A 87 -25.98 1.76 -1.53
CA GLN A 87 -27.34 1.28 -1.36
C GLN A 87 -28.08 2.06 -0.26
N ARG A 88 -27.41 2.37 0.85
CA ARG A 88 -27.97 3.21 1.89
C ARG A 88 -28.31 4.61 1.40
N LEU A 89 -27.41 5.19 0.60
CA LEU A 89 -27.64 6.51 0.00
C LEU A 89 -28.82 6.46 -0.98
N ALA A 90 -28.91 5.42 -1.80
CA ALA A 90 -30.02 5.24 -2.72
C ALA A 90 -31.34 5.09 -1.98
N ASN A 91 -31.37 4.32 -0.89
CA ASN A 91 -32.57 4.15 -0.06
C ASN A 91 -33.01 5.46 0.59
N LEU A 92 -32.04 6.22 1.10
CA LEU A 92 -32.32 7.54 1.69
C LEU A 92 -32.91 8.51 0.66
N LYS A 93 -32.30 8.54 -0.53
CA LYS A 93 -32.76 9.38 -1.64
C LYS A 93 -34.19 9.01 -2.04
N SER A 94 -34.48 7.73 -2.14
CA SER A 94 -35.81 7.22 -2.46
C SER A 94 -36.86 7.68 -1.44
N ARG A 95 -36.52 7.72 -0.14
CA ARG A 95 -37.40 8.20 0.91
C ARG A 95 -37.65 9.70 0.83
N LEU A 96 -36.64 10.46 0.44
CA LEU A 96 -36.74 11.92 0.33
C LEU A 96 -37.54 12.35 -0.90
N ASP A 97 -37.55 11.52 -1.93
CA ASP A 97 -38.28 11.79 -3.18
C ASP A 97 -39.77 11.42 -3.11
N ARG A 98 -40.28 10.92 -1.99
CA ARG A 98 -41.69 10.55 -1.81
C ARG A 98 -42.53 11.69 -1.32
#